data_9241e02f93ff21fd244a7f3a49f7105b
#
_entry.id   9241e02f93ff21fd244a7f3a49f7105b
#
_cell.length_a   1.000
_cell.length_b   1.000
_cell.length_c   1.000
_cell.angle_alpha   90.00
_cell.angle_beta   90.00
_cell.angle_gamma   90.00
#
_symmetry.space_group_name_H-M   'P 1'
#
loop_
_entity.id
_entity.type
_entity.pdbx_description
1 polymer ?
#
loop_
_entity_poly.entity_id
_entity_poly.type
_entity_poly.pdbx_seq_one_letter_code
_entity_poly.pdbx_strand_id
1 'polypeptide(L)'
;MTSLQDRIGTLRTGKLSPEFFSLQADPIFWQSKAGELHRAALLLAQQFFEDTEALRAALKALEEGQTADLPSQPTSVMSQFVLLAAFSLENLFKGLVLYKEPNLVDGGKTSGIMRSHDLLSLASRAGVSLTPEEHRLCVLASSAAVYWGRYPISNSAEVSLQQTKITGHSVRVFDELFQRVTLLFKERFHTRTRRVPQPGA
;
A
#
# COMPACT_ATOMS: atom_id res chain seq x y z
N MET A 1 6.70 4.08 -36.77
CA MET A 1 5.70 4.26 -35.68
C MET A 1 5.68 2.99 -34.84
N THR A 2 6.28 2.99 -33.67
CA THR A 2 6.27 1.87 -32.72
C THR A 2 4.84 1.70 -32.19
N SER A 3 4.29 0.50 -32.24
CA SER A 3 2.93 0.22 -31.79
C SER A 3 2.77 0.48 -30.29
N LEU A 4 1.55 0.71 -29.82
CA LEU A 4 1.26 0.87 -28.39
C LEU A 4 1.67 -0.37 -27.60
N GLN A 5 1.64 -1.56 -28.21
CA GLN A 5 2.05 -2.83 -27.63
C GLN A 5 3.56 -2.89 -27.35
N ASP A 6 4.40 -2.24 -28.19
CA ASP A 6 5.86 -2.18 -27.98
C ASP A 6 6.26 -1.29 -26.81
N ARG A 7 5.32 -0.47 -26.28
CA ARG A 7 5.52 0.40 -25.11
C ARG A 7 5.12 -0.25 -23.78
N ILE A 8 4.34 -1.30 -23.82
CA ILE A 8 3.93 -2.05 -22.64
C ILE A 8 5.06 -3.02 -22.29
N GLY A 9 5.95 -2.63 -21.43
CA GLY A 9 7.03 -3.49 -20.94
C GLY A 9 8.44 -2.92 -21.05
N THR A 10 8.61 -1.71 -21.57
CA THR A 10 9.92 -1.06 -21.56
C THR A 10 10.24 -0.57 -20.15
N LEU A 11 10.95 -1.38 -19.38
CA LEU A 11 11.58 -0.92 -18.13
C LEU A 11 12.63 0.13 -18.48
N ARG A 12 12.40 1.37 -18.06
CA ARG A 12 13.40 2.44 -18.20
C ARG A 12 14.53 2.17 -17.22
N THR A 13 15.67 1.73 -17.75
CA THR A 13 16.93 1.66 -16.99
C THR A 13 17.74 2.89 -17.32
N GLY A 14 18.23 3.61 -16.29
CA GLY A 14 19.08 4.78 -16.48
C GLY A 14 19.00 5.75 -15.31
N LYS A 15 19.93 6.69 -15.27
CA LYS A 15 19.91 7.81 -14.30
C LYS A 15 18.86 8.82 -14.75
N LEU A 16 17.93 9.16 -13.85
CA LEU A 16 16.98 10.25 -14.08
C LEU A 16 17.70 11.60 -13.93
N SER A 17 17.33 12.58 -14.77
CA SER A 17 17.77 13.95 -14.49
C SER A 17 17.14 14.45 -13.18
N PRO A 18 17.80 15.38 -12.44
CA PRO A 18 17.23 15.95 -11.22
C PRO A 18 15.85 16.57 -11.43
N GLU A 19 15.61 17.20 -12.58
CA GLU A 19 14.33 17.80 -12.95
C GLU A 19 13.27 16.73 -13.13
N PHE A 20 13.56 15.64 -13.84
CA PHE A 20 12.62 14.56 -14.05
C PHE A 20 12.34 13.80 -12.74
N PHE A 21 13.35 13.65 -11.88
CA PHE A 21 13.18 13.10 -10.54
C PHE A 21 12.23 13.95 -9.71
N SER A 22 12.38 15.28 -9.74
CA SER A 22 11.51 16.21 -9.02
C SER A 22 10.07 16.20 -9.56
N LEU A 23 9.88 16.05 -10.87
CA LEU A 23 8.55 15.88 -11.47
C LEU A 23 7.87 14.59 -11.01
N GLN A 24 8.62 13.49 -10.87
CA GLN A 24 8.08 12.22 -10.34
C GLN A 24 7.74 12.28 -8.85
N ALA A 25 8.24 13.28 -8.14
CA ALA A 25 7.91 13.53 -6.75
C ALA A 25 6.56 14.26 -6.56
N ASP A 26 5.87 14.64 -7.65
CA ASP A 26 4.54 15.25 -7.52
C ASP A 26 3.61 14.33 -6.71
N PRO A 27 2.93 14.87 -5.67
CA PRO A 27 2.03 14.11 -4.82
C PRO A 27 1.00 13.27 -5.56
N ILE A 28 0.57 13.68 -6.77
CA ILE A 28 -0.41 12.94 -7.57
C ILE A 28 0.10 11.56 -8.01
N PHE A 29 1.40 11.44 -8.31
CA PHE A 29 1.99 10.15 -8.69
C PHE A 29 2.07 9.18 -7.49
N TRP A 30 2.29 9.71 -6.29
CA TRP A 30 2.24 8.93 -5.06
C TRP A 30 0.83 8.42 -4.79
N GLN A 31 -0.18 9.27 -4.97
CA GLN A 31 -1.58 8.87 -4.83
C GLN A 31 -1.99 7.84 -5.90
N SER A 32 -1.56 8.00 -7.16
CA SER A 32 -1.82 7.04 -8.22
C SER A 32 -1.19 5.68 -7.90
N LYS A 33 0.09 5.66 -7.47
CA LYS A 33 0.78 4.44 -7.07
C LYS A 33 0.11 3.78 -5.86
N ALA A 34 -0.34 4.57 -4.89
CA ALA A 34 -1.11 4.08 -3.76
C ALA A 34 -2.39 3.36 -4.21
N GLY A 35 -3.12 3.92 -5.18
CA GLY A 35 -4.32 3.32 -5.74
C GLY A 35 -4.09 1.99 -6.47
N GLU A 36 -3.00 1.90 -7.25
CA GLU A 36 -2.60 0.64 -7.89
C GLU A 36 -2.34 -0.47 -6.86
N LEU A 37 -1.57 -0.14 -5.81
CA LEU A 37 -1.22 -1.08 -4.73
C LEU A 37 -2.43 -1.46 -3.88
N HIS A 38 -3.33 -0.51 -3.60
CA HIS A 38 -4.58 -0.76 -2.91
C HIS A 38 -5.45 -1.77 -3.65
N ARG A 39 -5.63 -1.57 -4.96
CA ARG A 39 -6.39 -2.51 -5.80
C ARG A 39 -5.78 -3.90 -5.80
N ALA A 40 -4.45 -4.00 -5.94
CA ALA A 40 -3.76 -5.28 -5.91
C ALA A 40 -3.88 -5.98 -4.55
N ALA A 41 -3.81 -5.22 -3.44
CA ALA A 41 -4.02 -5.76 -2.10
C ALA A 41 -5.43 -6.35 -1.94
N LEU A 42 -6.48 -5.66 -2.35
CA LEU A 42 -7.86 -6.15 -2.24
C LEU A 42 -8.09 -7.42 -3.08
N LEU A 43 -7.50 -7.53 -4.27
CA LEU A 43 -7.57 -8.74 -5.08
C LEU A 43 -6.92 -9.95 -4.37
N LEU A 44 -5.78 -9.75 -3.70
CA LEU A 44 -5.15 -10.82 -2.92
C LEU A 44 -5.98 -11.20 -1.68
N ALA A 45 -6.60 -10.24 -1.01
CA ALA A 45 -7.49 -10.51 0.11
C ALA A 45 -8.71 -11.34 -0.33
N GLN A 46 -9.32 -10.97 -1.45
CA GLN A 46 -10.44 -11.72 -2.03
C GLN A 46 -10.03 -13.16 -2.34
N GLN A 47 -8.93 -13.35 -3.06
CA GLN A 47 -8.42 -14.69 -3.40
C GLN A 47 -8.18 -15.55 -2.15
N PHE A 48 -7.57 -14.97 -1.11
CA PHE A 48 -7.34 -15.69 0.15
C PHE A 48 -8.65 -16.17 0.80
N PHE A 49 -9.70 -15.37 0.79
CA PHE A 49 -10.98 -15.80 1.35
C PHE A 49 -11.66 -16.86 0.49
N GLU A 50 -11.61 -16.74 -0.83
CA GLU A 50 -12.12 -17.75 -1.76
C GLU A 50 -11.39 -19.10 -1.58
N ASP A 51 -10.07 -19.10 -1.51
CA ASP A 51 -9.26 -20.32 -1.27
C ASP A 51 -9.58 -20.94 0.10
N THR A 52 -9.78 -20.10 1.12
CA THR A 52 -10.11 -20.56 2.47
C THR A 52 -11.50 -21.22 2.52
N GLU A 53 -12.49 -20.67 1.85
CA GLU A 53 -13.83 -21.25 1.77
C GLU A 53 -13.83 -22.55 0.95
N ALA A 54 -13.09 -22.59 -0.16
CA ALA A 54 -12.93 -23.82 -0.95
C ALA A 54 -12.29 -24.95 -0.13
N LEU A 55 -11.26 -24.64 0.66
CA LEU A 55 -10.61 -25.60 1.54
C LEU A 55 -11.57 -26.09 2.63
N ARG A 56 -12.33 -25.20 3.26
CA ARG A 56 -13.33 -25.58 4.27
C ARG A 56 -14.40 -26.50 3.70
N ALA A 57 -14.90 -26.20 2.49
CA ALA A 57 -15.90 -27.01 1.83
C ALA A 57 -15.36 -28.43 1.53
N ALA A 58 -14.11 -28.51 1.03
CA ALA A 58 -13.46 -29.79 0.74
C ALA A 58 -13.25 -30.64 2.02
N LEU A 59 -12.78 -30.03 3.10
CA LEU A 59 -12.60 -30.72 4.39
C LEU A 59 -13.92 -31.23 4.95
N LYS A 60 -14.98 -30.43 4.88
CA LYS A 60 -16.32 -30.85 5.30
C LYS A 60 -16.84 -32.04 4.49
N ALA A 61 -16.67 -32.04 3.18
CA ALA A 61 -17.06 -33.15 2.32
C ALA A 61 -16.31 -34.45 2.70
N LEU A 62 -15.01 -34.37 3.01
CA LEU A 62 -14.23 -35.50 3.50
C LEU A 62 -14.71 -36.01 4.86
N GLU A 63 -15.08 -35.14 5.79
CA GLU A 63 -15.66 -35.51 7.09
C GLU A 63 -17.01 -36.24 6.93
N GLU A 64 -17.77 -35.90 5.90
CA GLU A 64 -19.05 -36.54 5.54
C GLU A 64 -18.84 -37.84 4.72
N GLY A 65 -17.62 -38.31 4.53
CA GLY A 65 -17.28 -39.54 3.79
C GLY A 65 -17.37 -39.41 2.27
N GLN A 66 -17.40 -38.19 1.74
CA GLN A 66 -17.40 -37.91 0.31
C GLN A 66 -15.95 -37.77 -0.20
N THR A 67 -15.76 -38.01 -1.49
CA THR A 67 -14.48 -37.69 -2.17
C THR A 67 -14.44 -36.19 -2.47
N ALA A 68 -13.35 -35.50 -2.07
CA ALA A 68 -13.13 -34.12 -2.40
C ALA A 68 -11.67 -33.91 -2.84
N ASP A 69 -11.48 -33.13 -3.88
CA ASP A 69 -10.14 -32.67 -4.29
C ASP A 69 -9.69 -31.55 -3.38
N LEU A 70 -8.70 -31.82 -2.56
CA LEU A 70 -8.03 -30.75 -1.80
C LEU A 70 -7.27 -29.84 -2.74
N PRO A 71 -7.37 -28.51 -2.57
CA PRO A 71 -6.54 -27.57 -3.32
C PRO A 71 -5.07 -27.96 -3.16
N SER A 72 -4.36 -28.08 -4.27
CA SER A 72 -2.98 -28.64 -4.33
C SER A 72 -1.97 -27.85 -3.50
N GLN A 73 -2.22 -26.60 -3.22
CA GLN A 73 -1.59 -25.80 -2.15
C GLN A 73 -2.40 -24.51 -1.92
N PRO A 74 -2.95 -24.29 -0.74
CA PRO A 74 -3.35 -22.95 -0.36
C PRO A 74 -2.06 -22.16 -0.06
N THR A 75 -1.42 -21.60 -1.05
CA THR A 75 -0.39 -20.59 -0.82
C THR A 75 -1.08 -19.39 -0.20
N SER A 76 -0.91 -19.24 1.11
CA SER A 76 -1.46 -18.09 1.81
C SER A 76 -0.88 -16.80 1.23
N VAL A 77 -1.65 -16.13 0.40
CA VAL A 77 -1.30 -14.80 -0.16
C VAL A 77 -1.53 -13.66 0.84
N MET A 78 -1.85 -14.00 2.10
CA MET A 78 -2.21 -13.01 3.11
C MET A 78 -1.02 -12.10 3.52
N SER A 79 0.20 -12.62 3.55
CA SER A 79 1.40 -11.81 3.82
C SER A 79 1.63 -10.79 2.70
N GLN A 80 1.38 -11.16 1.45
CA GLN A 80 1.47 -10.29 0.29
C GLN A 80 0.37 -9.22 0.30
N PHE A 81 -0.86 -9.58 0.74
CA PHE A 81 -1.90 -8.59 0.98
C PHE A 81 -1.42 -7.52 1.97
N VAL A 82 -0.93 -7.91 3.15
CA VAL A 82 -0.49 -6.95 4.17
C VAL A 82 0.67 -6.09 3.68
N LEU A 83 1.61 -6.67 2.93
CA LEU A 83 2.72 -5.94 2.33
C LEU A 83 2.24 -4.88 1.33
N LEU A 84 1.33 -5.25 0.42
CA LEU A 84 0.80 -4.29 -0.56
C LEU A 84 -0.10 -3.24 0.11
N ALA A 85 -0.87 -3.61 1.12
CA ALA A 85 -1.64 -2.69 1.94
C ALA A 85 -0.72 -1.67 2.65
N ALA A 86 0.40 -2.12 3.21
CA ALA A 86 1.40 -1.26 3.82
C ALA A 86 1.97 -0.25 2.82
N PHE A 87 2.42 -0.71 1.65
CA PHE A 87 2.96 0.18 0.62
C PHE A 87 1.92 1.11 0.02
N SER A 88 0.66 0.68 -0.05
CA SER A 88 -0.45 1.53 -0.47
C SER A 88 -0.64 2.73 0.48
N LEU A 89 -0.77 2.47 1.79
CA LEU A 89 -0.90 3.52 2.81
C LEU A 89 0.36 4.38 2.89
N GLU A 90 1.55 3.78 2.82
CA GLU A 90 2.82 4.48 2.81
C GLU A 90 2.90 5.51 1.69
N ASN A 91 2.58 5.10 0.45
CA ASN A 91 2.59 6.02 -0.69
C ASN A 91 1.55 7.14 -0.52
N LEU A 92 0.36 6.81 -0.02
CA LEU A 92 -0.69 7.80 0.18
C LEU A 92 -0.31 8.84 1.25
N PHE A 93 0.26 8.42 2.37
CA PHE A 93 0.76 9.32 3.41
C PHE A 93 1.94 10.15 2.92
N LYS A 94 2.90 9.55 2.21
CA LYS A 94 4.04 10.28 1.61
C LYS A 94 3.57 11.32 0.61
N GLY A 95 2.56 11.04 -0.20
CA GLY A 95 1.94 12.01 -1.09
C GLY A 95 1.37 13.21 -0.32
N LEU A 96 0.67 12.98 0.80
CA LEU A 96 0.16 14.05 1.66
C LEU A 96 1.28 14.85 2.35
N VAL A 97 2.36 14.18 2.77
CA VAL A 97 3.53 14.84 3.36
C VAL A 97 4.20 15.74 2.33
N LEU A 98 4.43 15.27 1.11
CA LEU A 98 5.00 16.07 0.01
C LEU A 98 4.11 17.24 -0.40
N TYR A 99 2.80 17.07 -0.33
CA TYR A 99 1.88 18.17 -0.56
C TYR A 99 2.10 19.34 0.43
N LYS A 100 2.40 19.03 1.68
CA LYS A 100 2.69 20.03 2.73
C LYS A 100 4.13 20.55 2.66
N GLU A 101 5.07 19.69 2.35
CA GLU A 101 6.51 19.91 2.46
C GLU A 101 7.21 19.48 1.14
N PRO A 102 7.02 20.20 0.04
CA PRO A 102 7.53 19.79 -1.27
C PRO A 102 9.07 19.76 -1.33
N ASN A 103 9.75 20.50 -0.46
CA ASN A 103 11.21 20.53 -0.35
C ASN A 103 11.83 19.25 0.24
N LEU A 104 11.03 18.27 0.67
CA LEU A 104 11.52 16.95 1.08
C LEU A 104 12.09 16.14 -0.09
N VAL A 105 11.83 16.56 -1.32
CA VAL A 105 12.43 16.03 -2.54
C VAL A 105 13.04 17.20 -3.29
N ASP A 106 14.36 17.30 -3.24
CA ASP A 106 15.13 18.37 -3.88
C ASP A 106 16.47 17.85 -4.38
N GLY A 107 16.99 18.46 -5.44
CA GLY A 107 18.31 18.16 -6.00
C GLY A 107 18.52 16.67 -6.34
N GLY A 108 17.48 15.95 -6.75
CA GLY A 108 17.56 14.53 -7.07
C GLY A 108 17.64 13.61 -5.84
N LYS A 109 17.30 14.10 -4.64
CA LYS A 109 17.37 13.35 -3.37
C LYS A 109 16.05 13.43 -2.60
N THR A 110 15.77 12.40 -1.81
CA THR A 110 14.66 12.37 -0.86
C THR A 110 15.19 12.51 0.57
N SER A 111 14.48 13.26 1.41
CA SER A 111 14.79 13.39 2.84
C SER A 111 14.49 12.10 3.63
N GLY A 112 14.97 12.03 4.88
CA GLY A 112 14.88 10.84 5.74
C GLY A 112 13.47 10.28 5.89
N ILE A 113 12.46 11.11 6.13
CA ILE A 113 11.06 10.65 6.31
C ILE A 113 10.50 9.98 5.05
N MET A 114 10.91 10.40 3.87
CA MET A 114 10.48 9.79 2.61
C MET A 114 11.03 8.37 2.40
N ARG A 115 12.04 7.98 3.18
CA ARG A 115 12.60 6.62 3.20
C ARG A 115 12.03 5.76 4.33
N SER A 116 11.21 6.34 5.20
CA SER A 116 10.58 5.61 6.30
C SER A 116 9.50 4.65 5.80
N HIS A 117 9.35 3.53 6.49
CA HIS A 117 8.25 2.58 6.38
C HIS A 117 7.35 2.61 7.63
N ASP A 118 7.59 3.54 8.56
CA ASP A 118 6.78 3.73 9.76
C ASP A 118 5.51 4.51 9.42
N LEU A 119 4.40 3.78 9.26
CA LEU A 119 3.11 4.35 8.88
C LEU A 119 2.54 5.27 9.94
N LEU A 120 2.86 5.08 11.23
CA LEU A 120 2.37 5.96 12.29
C LEU A 120 3.03 7.33 12.21
N SER A 121 4.35 7.37 12.06
CA SER A 121 5.09 8.62 11.85
C SER A 121 4.67 9.33 10.56
N LEU A 122 4.45 8.57 9.48
CA LEU A 122 3.98 9.12 8.20
C LEU A 122 2.56 9.69 8.31
N ALA A 123 1.62 8.97 8.95
CA ALA A 123 0.25 9.44 9.17
C ALA A 123 0.23 10.73 10.01
N SER A 124 0.99 10.76 11.11
CA SER A 124 1.13 11.94 11.96
C SER A 124 1.63 13.16 11.18
N ARG A 125 2.72 13.00 10.41
CA ARG A 125 3.29 14.07 9.60
C ARG A 125 2.36 14.51 8.47
N ALA A 126 1.62 13.58 7.88
CA ALA A 126 0.56 13.87 6.91
C ALA A 126 -0.63 14.61 7.54
N GLY A 127 -0.76 14.63 8.87
CA GLY A 127 -1.90 15.20 9.60
C GLY A 127 -3.15 14.34 9.41
N VAL A 128 -2.99 13.02 9.47
CA VAL A 128 -4.05 12.03 9.44
C VAL A 128 -4.23 11.48 10.86
N SER A 129 -5.40 11.70 11.45
CA SER A 129 -5.78 11.08 12.71
C SER A 129 -6.21 9.64 12.46
N LEU A 130 -5.72 8.71 13.27
CA LEU A 130 -6.04 7.29 13.18
C LEU A 130 -6.94 6.88 14.35
N THR A 131 -7.95 6.05 14.07
CA THR A 131 -8.70 5.35 15.11
C THR A 131 -7.82 4.30 15.79
N PRO A 132 -8.20 3.75 16.96
CA PRO A 132 -7.43 2.67 17.60
C PRO A 132 -7.25 1.42 16.72
N GLU A 133 -8.21 1.11 15.85
CA GLU A 133 -8.13 -0.03 14.94
C GLU A 133 -7.19 0.25 13.77
N GLU A 134 -7.28 1.44 13.16
CA GLU A 134 -6.36 1.89 12.11
C GLU A 134 -4.92 1.98 12.63
N HIS A 135 -4.74 2.42 13.89
CA HIS A 135 -3.43 2.44 14.53
C HIS A 135 -2.82 1.04 14.61
N ARG A 136 -3.59 0.04 15.11
CA ARG A 136 -3.14 -1.35 15.17
C ARG A 136 -2.80 -1.90 13.79
N LEU A 137 -3.64 -1.60 12.79
CA LEU A 137 -3.38 -1.97 11.39
C LEU A 137 -2.07 -1.35 10.88
N CYS A 138 -1.81 -0.06 11.13
CA CYS A 138 -0.59 0.61 10.69
C CYS A 138 0.66 0.03 11.37
N VAL A 139 0.60 -0.35 12.66
CA VAL A 139 1.71 -1.05 13.34
C VAL A 139 2.02 -2.37 12.65
N LEU A 140 1.00 -3.19 12.42
CA LEU A 140 1.15 -4.47 11.73
C LEU A 140 1.72 -4.30 10.31
N ALA A 141 1.17 -3.36 9.54
CA ALA A 141 1.57 -3.09 8.17
C ALA A 141 3.00 -2.54 8.08
N SER A 142 3.43 -1.67 9.01
CA SER A 142 4.82 -1.21 9.10
C SER A 142 5.79 -2.37 9.33
N SER A 143 5.44 -3.31 10.22
CA SER A 143 6.22 -4.52 10.46
C SER A 143 6.32 -5.41 9.21
N ALA A 144 5.21 -5.57 8.48
CA ALA A 144 5.21 -6.33 7.22
C ALA A 144 6.09 -5.68 6.15
N ALA A 145 6.04 -4.35 6.01
CA ALA A 145 6.84 -3.62 5.03
C ALA A 145 8.34 -3.79 5.24
N VAL A 146 8.79 -3.94 6.49
CA VAL A 146 10.22 -4.04 6.82
C VAL A 146 10.69 -5.49 6.90
N TYR A 147 9.86 -6.42 7.40
CA TYR A 147 10.28 -7.76 7.77
C TYR A 147 9.51 -8.86 7.03
N TRP A 148 8.50 -9.40 7.65
CA TRP A 148 7.86 -10.68 7.32
C TRP A 148 7.00 -10.66 6.04
N GLY A 149 6.61 -9.51 5.55
CA GLY A 149 5.92 -9.39 4.27
C GLY A 149 6.85 -9.60 3.07
N ARG A 150 8.17 -9.44 3.25
CA ARG A 150 9.20 -9.56 2.21
C ARG A 150 10.02 -10.84 2.32
N TYR A 151 10.25 -11.31 3.53
CA TYR A 151 11.21 -12.37 3.82
C TYR A 151 10.57 -13.45 4.66
N PRO A 152 10.96 -14.73 4.50
CA PRO A 152 10.44 -15.83 5.30
C PRO A 152 10.91 -15.79 6.76
N ILE A 153 11.95 -15.03 7.04
CA ILE A 153 12.52 -14.82 8.40
C ILE A 153 12.78 -13.33 8.63
N SER A 154 12.77 -12.92 9.89
CA SER A 154 13.19 -11.56 10.28
C SER A 154 14.72 -11.41 10.21
N ASN A 155 15.19 -10.15 10.16
CA ASN A 155 16.62 -9.85 10.17
C ASN A 155 17.30 -10.10 11.54
N SER A 156 16.52 -10.36 12.59
CA SER A 156 17.00 -10.67 13.95
C SER A 156 16.05 -11.65 14.61
N ALA A 157 16.62 -12.59 15.38
CA ALA A 157 15.85 -13.53 16.20
C ALA A 157 15.08 -12.83 17.34
N GLU A 158 15.46 -11.61 17.69
CA GLU A 158 14.80 -10.80 18.72
C GLU A 158 13.49 -10.19 18.24
N VAL A 159 13.25 -10.13 16.93
CA VAL A 159 11.99 -9.66 16.35
C VAL A 159 10.96 -10.77 16.46
N SER A 160 10.13 -10.71 17.49
CA SER A 160 8.99 -11.61 17.64
C SER A 160 8.03 -11.43 16.47
N LEU A 161 7.85 -12.49 15.68
CA LEU A 161 6.77 -12.56 14.69
C LEU A 161 5.47 -12.73 15.46
N GLN A 162 4.81 -11.62 15.77
CA GLN A 162 3.45 -11.68 16.30
C GLN A 162 2.56 -12.29 15.21
N GLN A 163 2.07 -13.50 15.46
CA GLN A 163 1.02 -14.11 14.63
C GLN A 163 -0.25 -13.29 14.78
N THR A 164 -0.40 -12.28 13.94
CA THR A 164 -1.62 -11.48 13.91
C THR A 164 -2.59 -12.11 12.93
N LYS A 165 -3.74 -12.49 13.43
CA LYS A 165 -4.82 -13.03 12.59
C LYS A 165 -5.43 -11.91 11.76
N ILE A 166 -5.23 -11.97 10.45
CA ILE A 166 -5.91 -11.10 9.49
C ILE A 166 -7.30 -11.66 9.21
N THR A 167 -8.30 -10.82 9.34
CA THR A 167 -9.70 -11.18 9.14
C THR A 167 -10.34 -10.26 8.10
N GLY A 168 -11.55 -10.60 7.64
CA GLY A 168 -12.33 -9.70 6.79
C GLY A 168 -12.56 -8.31 7.40
N HIS A 169 -12.62 -8.23 8.75
CA HIS A 169 -12.64 -6.93 9.43
C HIS A 169 -11.35 -6.14 9.21
N SER A 170 -10.18 -6.77 9.31
CA SER A 170 -8.90 -6.09 9.05
C SER A 170 -8.80 -5.54 7.63
N VAL A 171 -9.29 -6.29 6.65
CA VAL A 171 -9.35 -5.86 5.25
C VAL A 171 -10.28 -4.65 5.09
N ARG A 172 -11.43 -4.66 5.75
CA ARG A 172 -12.38 -3.55 5.73
C ARG A 172 -11.80 -2.29 6.38
N VAL A 173 -11.17 -2.40 7.55
CA VAL A 173 -10.48 -1.26 8.21
C VAL A 173 -9.40 -0.66 7.29
N PHE A 174 -8.65 -1.50 6.57
CA PHE A 174 -7.69 -1.04 5.58
C PHE A 174 -8.34 -0.25 4.44
N ASP A 175 -9.40 -0.81 3.85
CA ASP A 175 -10.10 -0.16 2.73
C ASP A 175 -10.73 1.17 3.15
N GLU A 176 -11.42 1.20 4.30
CA GLU A 176 -12.04 2.42 4.85
C GLU A 176 -11.01 3.51 5.14
N LEU A 177 -9.87 3.16 5.75
CA LEU A 177 -8.76 4.08 5.98
C LEU A 177 -8.22 4.64 4.66
N PHE A 178 -7.97 3.76 3.67
CA PHE A 178 -7.47 4.18 2.37
C PHE A 178 -8.44 5.14 1.67
N GLN A 179 -9.73 4.82 1.64
CA GLN A 179 -10.77 5.65 1.02
C GLN A 179 -10.86 7.02 1.70
N ARG A 180 -10.90 7.04 3.05
CA ARG A 180 -10.96 8.28 3.85
C ARG A 180 -9.75 9.17 3.58
N VAL A 181 -8.55 8.61 3.56
CA VAL A 181 -7.32 9.39 3.31
C VAL A 181 -7.24 9.86 1.85
N THR A 182 -7.74 9.07 0.91
CA THR A 182 -7.85 9.46 -0.50
C THR A 182 -8.79 10.66 -0.68
N LEU A 183 -9.93 10.69 0.02
CA LEU A 183 -10.83 11.84 0.01
C LEU A 183 -10.14 13.09 0.57
N LEU A 184 -9.47 12.97 1.71
CA LEU A 184 -8.68 14.05 2.30
C LEU A 184 -7.61 14.58 1.34
N PHE A 185 -6.95 13.70 0.59
CA PHE A 185 -5.97 14.08 -0.43
C PHE A 185 -6.62 14.90 -1.54
N LYS A 186 -7.75 14.46 -2.08
CA LYS A 186 -8.49 15.16 -3.13
C LYS A 186 -8.95 16.53 -2.67
N GLU A 187 -9.52 16.65 -1.49
CA GLU A 187 -9.96 17.93 -0.92
C GLU A 187 -8.82 18.94 -0.81
N ARG A 188 -7.67 18.52 -0.27
CA ARG A 188 -6.49 19.39 -0.15
C ARG A 188 -5.96 19.82 -1.51
N PHE A 189 -5.93 18.91 -2.47
CA PHE A 189 -5.43 19.19 -3.82
C PHE A 189 -6.31 20.20 -4.57
N HIS A 190 -7.64 20.04 -4.51
CA HIS A 190 -8.58 20.98 -5.13
C HIS A 190 -8.52 22.38 -4.51
N THR A 191 -8.26 22.47 -3.21
CA THR A 191 -8.15 23.76 -2.51
C THR A 191 -6.92 24.55 -2.98
N ARG A 192 -5.83 23.88 -3.36
CA ARG A 192 -4.61 24.52 -3.85
C ARG A 192 -4.77 25.06 -5.27
N THR A 193 -5.39 24.30 -6.17
CA THR A 193 -5.60 24.72 -7.57
C THR A 193 -6.51 25.94 -7.68
N ARG A 194 -7.44 26.14 -6.75
CA ARG A 194 -8.30 27.34 -6.67
C ARG A 194 -7.59 28.60 -6.17
N ARG A 195 -6.44 28.45 -5.49
CA ARG A 195 -5.67 29.59 -4.92
C ARG A 195 -4.57 30.11 -5.84
N VAL A 196 -4.31 29.48 -6.96
CA VAL A 196 -3.38 30.03 -7.97
C VAL A 196 -4.11 31.18 -8.66
N PRO A 197 -3.64 32.43 -8.52
CA PRO A 197 -4.24 33.57 -9.26
C PRO A 197 -4.13 33.26 -10.75
N GLN A 198 -5.24 33.42 -11.48
CA GLN A 198 -5.21 33.36 -12.94
C GLN A 198 -4.28 34.49 -13.41
N PRO A 199 -3.24 34.21 -14.21
CA PRO A 199 -2.42 35.28 -14.77
C PRO A 199 -3.29 36.10 -15.73
N GLY A 200 -3.63 37.34 -15.36
CA GLY A 200 -4.29 38.32 -16.20
C GLY A 200 -5.79 38.56 -15.87
N ALA A 201 -6.09 39.06 -14.68
CA ALA A 201 -7.28 39.86 -14.44
C ALA A 201 -6.88 41.32 -14.24
#